data_a9f503e5c8ea1a5976a5ddd8b8ab16a8
#
_entry.id   a9f503e5c8ea1a5976a5ddd8b8ab16a8
#
_cell.length_a   1.000
_cell.length_b   1.000
_cell.length_c   1.000
_cell.angle_alpha   90.00
_cell.angle_beta   90.00
_cell.angle_gamma   90.00
#
_symmetry.space_group_name_H-M   'P 1'
#
loop_
_entity.id
_entity.type
_entity.pdbx_description
1 polymer ?
#
loop_
_entity_poly.entity_id
_entity_poly.type
_entity_poly.pdbx_seq_one_letter_code
_entity_poly.pdbx_strand_id
1 'polypeptide(L)'
;NTTYSAFPILVNFVANDGYLPNWLTKRGHRLNFSNGILLLTVVAMVLVVGTGASVEHLVAFYALGVFTAFTLTGFGMAKHATTHKDKGWRLKFVINGLSGLISLVVVIIFAIVKFTEGAWIVIVITPILVYLFLRLRRQYTQEQKALNITVQSSRATSITRHDVAVLIDSFDLATI
;
A
#
# COMPACT_ATOMS: atom_id res chain seq x y z
N ASN A 1 6.09 20.40 2.54
CA ASN A 1 4.63 20.51 2.76
C ASN A 1 3.78 19.59 1.90
N THR A 2 4.12 19.38 0.61
CA THR A 2 3.34 18.52 -0.31
C THR A 2 3.21 17.09 0.19
N THR A 3 4.25 16.53 0.80
CA THR A 3 4.24 15.17 1.33
C THR A 3 3.23 15.00 2.47
N TYR A 4 3.09 15.98 3.36
CA TYR A 4 2.14 15.94 4.46
C TYR A 4 0.66 16.02 4.01
N SER A 5 0.39 16.52 2.81
CA SER A 5 -0.95 16.52 2.23
C SER A 5 -1.22 15.27 1.38
N ALA A 6 -0.26 14.82 0.59
CA ALA A 6 -0.43 13.71 -0.34
C ALA A 6 -0.30 12.33 0.33
N PHE A 7 0.65 12.14 1.25
CA PHE A 7 0.91 10.86 1.90
C PHE A 7 -0.29 10.31 2.69
N PRO A 8 -0.99 11.10 3.52
CA PRO A 8 -2.16 10.59 4.24
C PRO A 8 -3.29 10.12 3.33
N ILE A 9 -3.45 10.76 2.17
CA ILE A 9 -4.44 10.37 1.16
C ILE A 9 -4.05 9.02 0.55
N LEU A 10 -2.77 8.84 0.17
CA LEU A 10 -2.26 7.57 -0.35
C LEU A 10 -2.41 6.44 0.67
N VAL A 11 -2.05 6.69 1.93
CA VAL A 11 -2.21 5.72 3.02
C VAL A 11 -3.66 5.31 3.20
N ASN A 12 -4.60 6.26 3.09
CA ASN A 12 -6.03 5.96 3.15
C ASN A 12 -6.48 5.05 1.99
N PHE A 13 -6.05 5.32 0.75
CA PHE A 13 -6.37 4.44 -0.38
C PHE A 13 -5.82 3.02 -0.15
N VAL A 14 -4.57 2.90 0.25
CA VAL A 14 -3.93 1.59 0.49
C VAL A 14 -4.59 0.84 1.66
N ALA A 15 -5.05 1.57 2.68
CA ALA A 15 -5.78 0.99 3.81
C ALA A 15 -7.20 0.54 3.42
N ASN A 16 -7.91 1.29 2.57
CA ASN A 16 -9.21 0.89 2.03
C ASN A 16 -9.11 -0.37 1.15
N ASP A 17 -7.98 -0.56 0.45
CA ASP A 17 -7.69 -1.77 -0.31
C ASP A 17 -7.28 -2.97 0.58
N GLY A 18 -7.28 -2.80 1.91
CA GLY A 18 -6.98 -3.85 2.88
C GLY A 18 -5.51 -4.19 3.04
N TYR A 19 -4.57 -3.38 2.53
CA TYR A 19 -3.14 -3.59 2.71
C TYR A 19 -2.58 -2.97 4.00
N LEU A 20 -3.31 -2.04 4.60
CA LEU A 20 -2.94 -1.36 5.84
C LEU A 20 -4.08 -1.46 6.86
N PRO A 21 -3.77 -1.31 8.16
CA PRO A 21 -4.79 -1.36 9.21
C PRO A 21 -5.86 -0.27 9.07
N ASN A 22 -7.11 -0.63 9.31
CA ASN A 22 -8.28 0.26 9.15
C ASN A 22 -8.25 1.52 10.04
N TRP A 23 -7.45 1.56 11.11
CA TRP A 23 -7.32 2.78 11.92
C TRP A 23 -6.71 3.96 11.14
N LEU A 24 -6.01 3.69 10.03
CA LEU A 24 -5.45 4.70 9.13
C LEU A 24 -6.50 5.34 8.21
N THR A 25 -7.66 4.72 8.03
CA THR A 25 -8.78 5.27 7.25
C THR A 25 -9.62 6.26 8.05
N LYS A 26 -9.53 6.22 9.39
CA LYS A 26 -10.33 7.08 10.26
C LYS A 26 -9.93 8.54 10.09
N ARG A 27 -10.91 9.39 9.78
CA ARG A 27 -10.74 10.84 9.73
C ARG A 27 -10.80 11.42 11.15
N GLY A 28 -9.85 12.29 11.48
CA GLY A 28 -9.86 13.02 12.74
C GLY A 28 -10.92 14.15 12.74
N HIS A 29 -11.04 14.87 13.89
CA HIS A 29 -12.03 15.91 14.12
C HIS A 29 -12.07 17.04 13.05
N ARG A 30 -10.99 17.25 12.29
CA ARG A 30 -10.89 18.26 11.22
C ARG A 30 -10.94 17.67 9.82
N LEU A 31 -11.62 16.54 9.62
CA LEU A 31 -11.72 15.84 8.33
C LEU A 31 -10.37 15.49 7.69
N ASN A 32 -9.28 15.56 8.43
CA ASN A 32 -7.95 15.23 7.99
C ASN A 32 -7.53 13.85 8.49
N PHE A 33 -6.69 13.14 7.73
CA PHE A 33 -6.15 11.83 8.10
C PHE A 33 -5.00 11.97 9.11
N SER A 34 -5.35 12.38 10.35
CA SER A 34 -4.37 12.67 11.41
C SER A 34 -3.42 11.50 11.69
N ASN A 35 -3.93 10.26 11.61
CA ASN A 35 -3.13 9.06 11.83
C ASN A 35 -2.07 8.86 10.73
N GLY A 36 -2.38 9.20 9.49
CA GLY A 36 -1.41 9.16 8.39
C GLY A 36 -0.29 10.20 8.56
N ILE A 37 -0.64 11.41 9.02
CA ILE A 37 0.33 12.48 9.32
C ILE A 37 1.24 12.04 10.47
N LEU A 38 0.68 11.49 11.54
CA LEU A 38 1.43 11.01 12.70
C LEU A 38 2.40 9.90 12.31
N LEU A 39 1.93 8.93 11.52
CA LEU A 39 2.77 7.85 10.98
C LEU A 39 3.95 8.42 10.18
N LEU A 40 3.68 9.36 9.25
CA LEU A 40 4.73 10.00 8.45
C LEU A 40 5.74 10.72 9.33
N THR A 41 5.27 11.46 10.34
CA THR A 41 6.14 12.21 11.25
C THR A 41 7.04 11.29 12.06
N VAL A 42 6.49 10.18 12.61
CA VAL A 42 7.26 9.19 13.37
C VAL A 42 8.32 8.54 12.49
N VAL A 43 7.95 8.10 11.27
CA VAL A 43 8.91 7.49 10.34
C VAL A 43 10.01 8.48 9.95
N ALA A 44 9.64 9.74 9.64
CA ALA A 44 10.62 10.77 9.30
C ALA A 44 11.57 11.05 10.47
N MET A 45 11.07 11.13 11.71
CA MET A 45 11.90 11.33 12.90
C MET A 45 12.86 10.17 13.13
N VAL A 46 12.38 8.93 13.00
CA VAL A 46 13.23 7.74 13.12
C VAL A 46 14.35 7.72 12.08
N LEU A 47 14.03 8.09 10.82
CA LEU A 47 15.02 8.19 9.75
C LEU A 47 16.08 9.27 10.06
N VAL A 48 15.65 10.48 10.45
CA VAL A 48 16.59 11.59 10.75
C VAL A 48 17.50 11.23 11.92
N VAL A 49 16.95 10.69 13.01
CA VAL A 49 17.75 10.27 14.18
C VAL A 49 18.66 9.10 13.84
N GLY A 50 18.14 8.09 13.11
CA GLY A 50 18.90 6.90 12.74
C GLY A 50 20.05 7.17 11.76
N THR A 51 19.93 8.20 10.92
CA THR A 51 21.01 8.64 9.99
C THR A 51 21.93 9.70 10.57
N GLY A 52 21.71 10.11 11.84
CA GLY A 52 22.45 11.20 12.45
C GLY A 52 22.29 12.53 11.72
N ALA A 53 21.13 12.76 11.08
CA ALA A 53 20.81 13.93 10.23
C ALA A 53 21.79 14.11 9.04
N SER A 54 22.47 13.05 8.60
CA SER A 54 23.35 13.09 7.43
C SER A 54 22.51 13.18 6.13
N VAL A 55 22.73 14.23 5.36
CA VAL A 55 22.05 14.44 4.07
C VAL A 55 22.41 13.35 3.06
N GLU A 56 23.66 12.89 3.06
CA GLU A 56 24.15 11.84 2.16
C GLU A 56 23.39 10.53 2.35
N HIS A 57 23.23 10.09 3.61
CA HIS A 57 22.48 8.89 3.94
C HIS A 57 21.00 9.03 3.57
N LEU A 58 20.38 10.20 3.86
CA LEU A 58 18.98 10.45 3.53
C LEU A 58 18.73 10.44 2.02
N VAL A 59 19.63 11.03 1.22
CA VAL A 59 19.55 11.00 -0.25
C VAL A 59 19.69 9.59 -0.79
N ALA A 60 20.61 8.78 -0.22
CA ALA A 60 20.76 7.38 -0.61
C ALA A 60 19.49 6.55 -0.33
N PHE A 61 18.89 6.71 0.85
CA PHE A 61 17.60 6.06 1.19
C PHE A 61 16.45 6.51 0.28
N TYR A 62 16.39 7.82 -0.01
CA TYR A 62 15.39 8.37 -0.92
C TYR A 62 15.53 7.77 -2.32
N ALA A 63 16.73 7.78 -2.90
CA ALA A 63 16.98 7.23 -4.23
C ALA A 63 16.62 5.74 -4.30
N LEU A 64 17.08 4.93 -3.34
CA LEU A 64 16.73 3.51 -3.26
C LEU A 64 15.22 3.29 -3.15
N GLY A 65 14.53 4.05 -2.30
CA GLY A 65 13.08 3.95 -2.15
C GLY A 65 12.33 4.26 -3.44
N VAL A 66 12.69 5.34 -4.12
CA VAL A 66 12.06 5.78 -5.38
C VAL A 66 12.29 4.75 -6.49
N PHE A 67 13.52 4.31 -6.72
CA PHE A 67 13.82 3.34 -7.78
C PHE A 67 13.25 1.96 -7.48
N THR A 68 13.16 1.56 -6.20
CA THR A 68 12.45 0.35 -5.79
C THR A 68 10.96 0.45 -6.13
N ALA A 69 10.32 1.59 -5.84
CA ALA A 69 8.92 1.82 -6.19
C ALA A 69 8.70 1.78 -7.71
N PHE A 70 9.59 2.39 -8.50
CA PHE A 70 9.52 2.32 -9.97
C PHE A 70 9.71 0.90 -10.49
N THR A 71 10.61 0.12 -9.90
CA THR A 71 10.80 -1.29 -10.24
C THR A 71 9.53 -2.10 -10.00
N LEU A 72 8.93 -1.97 -8.82
CA LEU A 72 7.68 -2.66 -8.46
C LEU A 72 6.52 -2.23 -9.36
N THR A 73 6.40 -0.93 -9.64
CA THR A 73 5.36 -0.39 -10.52
C THR A 73 5.56 -0.88 -11.97
N GLY A 74 6.77 -0.83 -12.49
CA GLY A 74 7.10 -1.29 -13.84
C GLY A 74 6.74 -2.76 -14.04
N PHE A 75 7.19 -3.65 -13.16
CA PHE A 75 6.84 -5.07 -13.25
C PHE A 75 5.36 -5.34 -12.93
N GLY A 76 4.76 -4.61 -12.00
CA GLY A 76 3.34 -4.69 -11.70
C GLY A 76 2.47 -4.37 -12.91
N MET A 77 2.77 -3.25 -13.60
CA MET A 77 2.06 -2.83 -14.81
C MET A 77 2.33 -3.76 -16.00
N ALA A 78 3.55 -4.29 -16.13
CA ALA A 78 3.85 -5.30 -17.14
C ALA A 78 3.01 -6.57 -16.92
N LYS A 79 2.92 -7.05 -15.69
CA LYS A 79 2.05 -8.19 -15.32
C LYS A 79 0.58 -7.88 -15.58
N HIS A 80 0.11 -6.69 -15.21
CA HIS A 80 -1.27 -6.28 -15.47
C HIS A 80 -1.60 -6.30 -16.97
N ALA A 81 -0.70 -5.79 -17.82
CA ALA A 81 -0.87 -5.80 -19.28
C ALA A 81 -0.99 -7.22 -19.85
N THR A 82 -0.26 -8.20 -19.30
CA THR A 82 -0.36 -9.61 -19.74
C THR A 82 -1.63 -10.30 -19.26
N THR A 83 -2.16 -9.87 -18.10
CA THR A 83 -3.36 -10.47 -17.51
C THR A 83 -4.64 -10.02 -18.21
N HIS A 84 -4.77 -8.71 -18.50
CA HIS A 84 -5.99 -8.13 -19.08
C HIS A 84 -5.99 -8.12 -20.61
N LYS A 85 -4.82 -8.16 -21.25
CA LYS A 85 -4.65 -8.23 -22.72
C LYS A 85 -5.43 -7.19 -23.51
N ASP A 86 -5.56 -5.97 -22.98
CA ASP A 86 -6.20 -4.86 -23.66
C ASP A 86 -5.52 -4.48 -24.97
N LYS A 87 -6.19 -3.68 -25.82
CA LYS A 87 -5.63 -3.21 -27.09
C LYS A 87 -4.26 -2.57 -26.86
N GLY A 88 -3.22 -3.11 -27.54
CA GLY A 88 -1.82 -2.64 -27.41
C GLY A 88 -1.06 -3.21 -26.18
N TRP A 89 -1.54 -4.28 -25.56
CA TRP A 89 -0.94 -4.86 -24.36
C TRP A 89 0.56 -5.23 -24.52
N ARG A 90 0.98 -5.67 -25.73
CA ARG A 90 2.38 -6.01 -26.01
C ARG A 90 3.30 -4.82 -25.86
N LEU A 91 2.91 -3.67 -26.41
CA LEU A 91 3.67 -2.43 -26.29
C LEU A 91 3.73 -1.95 -24.84
N LYS A 92 2.60 -1.99 -24.12
CA LYS A 92 2.53 -1.67 -22.69
C LYS A 92 3.42 -2.60 -21.87
N PHE A 93 3.43 -3.90 -22.18
CA PHE A 93 4.30 -4.88 -21.52
C PHE A 93 5.78 -4.56 -21.72
N VAL A 94 6.19 -4.27 -22.97
CA VAL A 94 7.60 -3.97 -23.29
C VAL A 94 8.04 -2.66 -22.61
N ILE A 95 7.27 -1.60 -22.71
CA ILE A 95 7.62 -0.30 -22.12
C ILE A 95 7.72 -0.41 -20.59
N ASN A 96 6.71 -0.98 -19.93
CA ASN A 96 6.70 -1.10 -18.48
C ASN A 96 7.74 -2.11 -17.97
N GLY A 97 7.95 -3.22 -18.70
CA GLY A 97 8.98 -4.20 -18.39
C GLY A 97 10.38 -3.63 -18.50
N LEU A 98 10.66 -2.87 -19.57
CA LEU A 98 11.95 -2.20 -19.76
C LEU A 98 12.20 -1.13 -18.70
N SER A 99 11.18 -0.32 -18.39
CA SER A 99 11.24 0.66 -17.29
C SER A 99 11.55 0.00 -15.95
N GLY A 100 10.84 -1.10 -15.62
CA GLY A 100 11.12 -1.88 -14.43
C GLY A 100 12.52 -2.46 -14.39
N LEU A 101 13.03 -2.96 -15.53
CA LEU A 101 14.38 -3.50 -15.63
C LEU A 101 15.46 -2.44 -15.43
N ILE A 102 15.33 -1.29 -16.09
CA ILE A 102 16.27 -0.16 -15.91
C ILE A 102 16.28 0.30 -14.47
N SER A 103 15.10 0.47 -13.85
CA SER A 103 15.00 0.87 -12.44
C SER A 103 15.63 -0.17 -11.52
N LEU A 104 15.47 -1.47 -11.79
CA LEU A 104 16.10 -2.54 -11.04
C LEU A 104 17.63 -2.48 -11.11
N VAL A 105 18.18 -2.24 -12.30
CA VAL A 105 19.65 -2.08 -12.48
C VAL A 105 20.15 -0.91 -11.63
N VAL A 106 19.44 0.21 -11.63
CA VAL A 106 19.80 1.38 -10.79
C VAL A 106 19.74 1.02 -9.30
N VAL A 107 18.70 0.29 -8.85
CA VAL A 107 18.61 -0.19 -7.46
C VAL A 107 19.82 -1.05 -7.10
N ILE A 108 20.22 -1.98 -7.98
CA ILE A 108 21.38 -2.85 -7.73
C ILE A 108 22.69 -2.02 -7.63
N ILE A 109 22.88 -1.06 -8.52
CA ILE A 109 24.05 -0.19 -8.50
C ILE A 109 24.10 0.60 -7.18
N PHE A 110 22.99 1.24 -6.80
CA PHE A 110 22.92 1.98 -5.53
C PHE A 110 23.11 1.07 -4.32
N ALA A 111 22.53 -0.12 -4.35
CA ALA A 111 22.68 -1.11 -3.28
C ALA A 111 24.13 -1.52 -3.07
N ILE A 112 24.92 -1.68 -4.13
CA ILE A 112 26.34 -2.06 -4.05
C ILE A 112 27.18 -0.86 -3.62
N VAL A 113 27.01 0.29 -4.28
CA VAL A 113 27.84 1.48 -4.05
C VAL A 113 27.61 2.08 -2.66
N LYS A 114 26.35 2.10 -2.19
CA LYS A 114 25.96 2.70 -0.90
C LYS A 114 25.71 1.65 0.19
N PHE A 115 26.19 0.43 0.02
CA PHE A 115 25.95 -0.66 0.97
C PHE A 115 26.42 -0.30 2.38
N THR A 116 27.63 0.24 2.51
CA THR A 116 28.23 0.66 3.77
C THR A 116 27.58 1.88 4.40
N GLU A 117 26.88 2.70 3.60
CA GLU A 117 26.16 3.89 4.05
C GLU A 117 24.73 3.59 4.50
N GLY A 118 24.35 2.32 4.60
CA GLY A 118 23.06 1.89 5.13
C GLY A 118 22.04 1.42 4.07
N ALA A 119 22.42 1.34 2.79
CA ALA A 119 21.53 0.86 1.73
C ALA A 119 20.95 -0.54 2.00
N TRP A 120 21.67 -1.40 2.73
CA TRP A 120 21.24 -2.72 3.15
C TRP A 120 19.92 -2.69 3.96
N ILE A 121 19.69 -1.59 4.72
CA ILE A 121 18.47 -1.43 5.52
C ILE A 121 17.25 -1.40 4.61
N VAL A 122 17.30 -0.66 3.49
CA VAL A 122 16.19 -0.58 2.53
C VAL A 122 15.94 -1.93 1.86
N ILE A 123 17.01 -2.66 1.51
CA ILE A 123 16.93 -3.98 0.90
C ILE A 123 16.23 -4.99 1.82
N VAL A 124 16.45 -4.90 3.13
CA VAL A 124 15.82 -5.78 4.12
C VAL A 124 14.41 -5.32 4.45
N ILE A 125 14.19 -4.02 4.65
CA ILE A 125 12.88 -3.49 5.05
C ILE A 125 11.84 -3.64 3.92
N THR A 126 12.21 -3.42 2.66
CA THR A 126 11.26 -3.49 1.54
C THR A 126 10.54 -4.84 1.44
N PRO A 127 11.20 -6.00 1.38
CA PRO A 127 10.51 -7.28 1.33
C PRO A 127 9.72 -7.58 2.61
N ILE A 128 10.16 -7.13 3.78
CA ILE A 128 9.42 -7.27 5.03
C ILE A 128 8.10 -6.51 4.96
N LEU A 129 8.13 -5.26 4.49
CA LEU A 129 6.91 -4.44 4.31
C LEU A 129 5.97 -5.06 3.28
N VAL A 130 6.47 -5.52 2.14
CA VAL A 130 5.67 -6.20 1.12
C VAL A 130 5.01 -7.46 1.70
N TYR A 131 5.76 -8.28 2.43
CA TYR A 131 5.22 -9.46 3.10
C TYR A 131 4.13 -9.10 4.12
N LEU A 132 4.38 -8.07 4.94
CA LEU A 132 3.41 -7.59 5.94
C LEU A 132 2.11 -7.11 5.29
N PHE A 133 2.20 -6.32 4.23
CA PHE A 133 1.04 -5.81 3.49
C PHE A 133 0.24 -6.95 2.85
N LEU A 134 0.91 -7.92 2.24
CA LEU A 134 0.24 -9.09 1.66
C LEU A 134 -0.43 -9.97 2.72
N ARG A 135 0.19 -10.10 3.90
CA ARG A 135 -0.38 -10.84 5.03
C ARG A 135 -1.64 -10.15 5.56
N LEU A 136 -1.59 -8.83 5.76
CA LEU A 136 -2.76 -8.04 6.19
C LEU A 136 -3.92 -8.17 5.19
N ARG A 137 -3.64 -8.01 3.90
CA ARG A 137 -4.66 -8.18 2.86
C ARG A 137 -5.32 -9.54 2.90
N ARG A 138 -4.55 -10.61 3.11
CA ARG A 138 -5.11 -11.97 3.21
C ARG A 138 -6.06 -12.10 4.40
N GLN A 139 -5.71 -11.53 5.55
CA GLN A 139 -6.56 -11.54 6.74
C GLN A 139 -7.88 -10.80 6.47
N TYR A 140 -7.85 -9.56 5.99
CA TYR A 140 -9.07 -8.80 5.68
C TYR A 140 -9.95 -9.46 4.62
N THR A 141 -9.35 -10.05 3.58
CA THR A 141 -10.12 -10.77 2.56
C THR A 141 -10.81 -12.02 3.14
N GLN A 142 -10.18 -12.72 4.09
CA GLN A 142 -10.79 -13.87 4.77
C GLN A 142 -11.95 -13.45 5.67
N GLU A 143 -11.79 -12.36 6.43
CA GLU A 143 -12.85 -11.80 7.29
C GLU A 143 -14.07 -11.38 6.46
N GLN A 144 -13.88 -10.68 5.35
CA GLN A 144 -14.96 -10.30 4.44
C GLN A 144 -15.69 -11.51 3.85
N LYS A 145 -14.95 -12.57 3.47
CA LYS A 145 -15.57 -13.81 2.98
C LYS A 145 -16.39 -14.49 4.07
N ALA A 146 -15.89 -14.56 5.30
CA ALA A 146 -16.59 -15.16 6.42
C ALA A 146 -17.90 -14.39 6.74
N LEU A 147 -17.86 -13.07 6.73
CA LEU A 147 -19.04 -12.21 6.92
C LEU A 147 -20.07 -12.41 5.80
N ASN A 148 -19.64 -12.45 4.54
CA ASN A 148 -20.53 -12.68 3.41
C ASN A 148 -21.23 -14.05 3.46
N ILE A 149 -20.54 -15.11 3.91
CA ILE A 149 -21.13 -16.44 4.08
C ILE A 149 -22.17 -16.40 5.20
N THR A 150 -21.88 -15.74 6.31
CA THR A 150 -22.81 -15.61 7.45
C THR A 150 -24.07 -14.85 7.07
N VAL A 151 -23.95 -13.75 6.33
CA VAL A 151 -25.10 -12.97 5.84
C VAL A 151 -25.96 -13.78 4.87
N GLN A 152 -25.37 -14.54 3.96
CA GLN A 152 -26.11 -15.40 3.04
C GLN A 152 -26.86 -16.52 3.77
N SER A 153 -26.25 -17.15 4.77
CA SER A 153 -26.90 -18.19 5.57
C SER A 153 -28.04 -17.63 6.43
N SER A 154 -27.88 -16.44 6.99
CA SER A 154 -28.92 -15.76 7.76
C SER A 154 -30.12 -15.37 6.90
N ARG A 155 -29.89 -14.93 5.66
CA ARG A 155 -30.97 -14.66 4.70
C ARG A 155 -31.76 -15.91 4.29
N ALA A 156 -31.09 -17.05 4.19
CA ALA A 156 -31.74 -18.33 3.88
C ALA A 156 -32.63 -18.85 5.03
N THR A 157 -32.38 -18.43 6.28
CA THR A 157 -33.09 -18.91 7.47
C THR A 157 -34.18 -17.95 7.94
N SER A 158 -34.22 -16.69 7.48
CA SER A 158 -35.18 -15.67 7.96
C SER A 158 -36.44 -15.66 7.11
N ILE A 159 -37.45 -16.43 7.53
CA ILE A 159 -38.86 -16.36 7.02
C ILE A 159 -39.73 -15.51 7.98
N THR A 160 -39.18 -14.79 8.91
CA THR A 160 -39.96 -13.93 9.81
C THR A 160 -39.82 -12.47 9.40
N ARG A 161 -40.91 -11.90 8.93
CA ARG A 161 -41.05 -10.48 8.55
C ARG A 161 -40.89 -9.61 9.79
N HIS A 162 -39.68 -9.04 9.98
CA HIS A 162 -39.49 -7.88 10.82
C HIS A 162 -38.98 -6.75 9.95
N ASP A 163 -39.82 -5.74 9.74
CA ASP A 163 -39.45 -4.52 9.04
C ASP A 163 -38.55 -3.70 9.96
N VAL A 164 -37.23 -3.87 9.85
CA VAL A 164 -36.23 -3.05 10.53
C VAL A 164 -35.72 -2.01 9.55
N ALA A 165 -36.03 -0.73 9.81
CA ALA A 165 -35.43 0.37 9.06
C ALA A 165 -34.00 0.58 9.57
N VAL A 166 -32.99 0.19 8.79
CA VAL A 166 -31.58 0.45 9.06
C VAL A 166 -31.14 1.63 8.18
N LEU A 167 -30.71 2.71 8.81
CA LEU A 167 -30.06 3.83 8.12
C LEU A 167 -28.68 3.36 7.63
N ILE A 168 -28.54 3.14 6.33
CA ILE A 168 -27.33 2.62 5.69
C ILE A 168 -26.60 3.81 5.05
N ASP A 169 -25.41 4.12 5.55
CA ASP A 169 -24.53 5.14 4.98
C ASP A 169 -23.75 4.62 3.74
N SER A 170 -23.60 3.31 3.63
CA SER A 170 -23.05 2.63 2.46
C SER A 170 -23.67 1.25 2.30
N PHE A 171 -23.90 0.83 1.05
CA PHE A 171 -24.41 -0.52 0.74
C PHE A 171 -23.32 -1.58 0.95
N ASP A 172 -22.82 -1.74 2.16
CA ASP A 172 -21.96 -2.86 2.51
C ASP A 172 -22.82 -3.99 3.11
N LEU A 173 -22.55 -5.23 2.69
CA LEU A 173 -23.27 -6.42 3.13
C LEU A 173 -23.19 -6.66 4.65
N ALA A 174 -22.26 -5.99 5.33
CA ALA A 174 -22.13 -6.02 6.78
C ALA A 174 -23.16 -5.13 7.52
N THR A 175 -23.93 -4.29 6.81
CA THR A 175 -24.89 -3.34 7.39
C THR A 175 -26.33 -3.85 7.32
N ILE A 176 -26.57 -4.98 6.65
CA ILE A 176 -27.84 -5.68 6.54
C ILE A 176 -27.86 -6.86 7.48
#